data_0a294dfe8937f71e9de74dc210e373b2
#
_entry.id   0a294dfe8937f71e9de74dc210e373b2
#
_cell.length_a   1.000
_cell.length_b   1.000
_cell.length_c   1.000
_cell.angle_alpha   90.00
_cell.angle_beta   90.00
_cell.angle_gamma   90.00
#
_symmetry.space_group_name_H-M   'P 1'
#
loop_
_entity.id
_entity.type
_entity.pdbx_description
1 polymer ?
#
loop_
_entity_poly.entity_id
_entity_poly.type
_entity_poly.pdbx_seq_one_letter_code
_entity_poly.pdbx_strand_id
1 'polypeptide(L)'
;MTSISHAPRGLEGVTATNSSICYIDGDQGVLAYRGIDIHELAERSTFEECCYLLWFARLPNRAELEGLKLNLARERKLDASIISLLRQAPKHALPMDVLRTIVSALSFYDPEEKVNDAEANVRKSIRLTSQIAYVVAAYDRIRKGKSVIDPDRSLSHAANFLYQLTGQIPSATAERALDIALILHADHELNASTFAARVVAATLSDMHSAITAAIGALKGPLHGGANEAVFHILESIDASGADPVDFVKGMLAQKNKIPGDRKSTRLNSSHEFVSRMPSSA
;
A
#
# COMPACT_ATOMS: atom_id res chain seq x y z
N MET A 1 13.63 -36.59 34.09
CA MET A 1 13.79 -35.22 33.54
C MET A 1 13.15 -35.22 32.15
N THR A 2 11.93 -34.75 32.07
CA THR A 2 11.17 -34.65 30.80
C THR A 2 11.79 -33.53 29.97
N SER A 3 12.33 -33.87 28.80
CA SER A 3 12.81 -32.88 27.81
C SER A 3 11.66 -31.99 27.39
N ILE A 4 11.73 -30.73 27.79
CA ILE A 4 10.85 -29.70 27.24
C ILE A 4 11.25 -29.56 25.77
N SER A 5 10.43 -30.10 24.83
CA SER A 5 10.60 -29.85 23.43
C SER A 5 10.45 -28.33 23.22
N HIS A 6 11.49 -27.70 22.71
CA HIS A 6 11.39 -26.29 22.32
C HIS A 6 10.37 -26.20 21.19
N ALA A 7 9.19 -25.67 21.47
CA ALA A 7 8.27 -25.26 20.44
C ALA A 7 8.98 -24.25 19.51
N PRO A 8 8.80 -24.33 18.20
CA PRO A 8 9.39 -23.36 17.27
C PRO A 8 8.98 -21.94 17.71
N ARG A 9 9.94 -21.03 17.76
CA ARG A 9 9.69 -19.65 18.15
C ARG A 9 9.00 -18.91 17.00
N GLY A 10 7.78 -18.45 17.23
CA GLY A 10 6.98 -17.74 16.23
C GLY A 10 6.30 -18.67 15.21
N LEU A 11 6.00 -18.13 14.03
CA LEU A 11 5.31 -18.84 12.94
C LEU A 11 6.27 -19.22 11.79
N GLU A 12 7.56 -19.30 12.03
CA GLU A 12 8.53 -19.70 11.01
C GLU A 12 8.23 -21.12 10.51
N GLY A 13 8.09 -21.26 9.18
CA GLY A 13 7.74 -22.55 8.56
C GLY A 13 6.28 -22.96 8.71
N VAL A 14 5.43 -22.16 9.33
CA VAL A 14 4.00 -22.43 9.48
C VAL A 14 3.22 -21.75 8.37
N THR A 15 2.45 -22.51 7.59
CA THR A 15 1.49 -21.95 6.64
C THR A 15 0.32 -21.35 7.40
N ALA A 16 0.25 -20.01 7.49
CA ALA A 16 -0.81 -19.34 8.20
C ALA A 16 -2.17 -19.48 7.49
N THR A 17 -2.19 -19.41 6.16
CA THR A 17 -3.38 -19.64 5.32
C THR A 17 -2.97 -19.77 3.86
N ASN A 18 -3.91 -20.25 3.01
CA ASN A 18 -3.78 -20.22 1.56
C ASN A 18 -4.41 -18.95 0.99
N SER A 19 -3.83 -18.38 -0.07
CA SER A 19 -4.38 -17.25 -0.82
C SER A 19 -4.56 -17.64 -2.28
N SER A 20 -5.68 -17.22 -2.86
CA SER A 20 -5.92 -17.31 -4.31
C SER A 20 -5.74 -15.95 -5.00
N ILE A 21 -5.31 -14.93 -4.26
CA ILE A 21 -5.23 -13.55 -4.75
C ILE A 21 -3.90 -13.31 -5.45
N CYS A 22 -2.81 -13.73 -4.84
CA CYS A 22 -1.46 -13.49 -5.30
C CYS A 22 -0.64 -14.78 -5.21
N TYR A 23 0.29 -14.95 -6.14
CA TYR A 23 1.32 -15.99 -6.12
C TYR A 23 2.68 -15.34 -6.31
N ILE A 24 3.63 -15.69 -5.45
CA ILE A 24 5.00 -15.19 -5.50
C ILE A 24 5.96 -16.36 -5.48
N ASP A 25 6.84 -16.43 -6.47
CA ASP A 25 8.05 -17.25 -6.44
C ASP A 25 9.27 -16.32 -6.51
N GLY A 26 9.85 -16.07 -5.36
CA GLY A 26 11.01 -15.17 -5.26
C GLY A 26 12.29 -15.77 -5.87
N ASP A 27 12.41 -17.09 -6.02
CA ASP A 27 13.58 -17.73 -6.62
C ASP A 27 13.53 -17.60 -8.15
N GLN A 28 12.35 -17.77 -8.72
CA GLN A 28 12.11 -17.63 -10.17
C GLN A 28 11.78 -16.20 -10.58
N GLY A 29 11.47 -15.32 -9.63
CA GLY A 29 11.08 -13.94 -9.90
C GLY A 29 9.69 -13.81 -10.48
N VAL A 30 8.80 -14.69 -10.10
CA VAL A 30 7.42 -14.69 -10.56
C VAL A 30 6.54 -13.97 -9.53
N LEU A 31 5.72 -13.06 -10.01
CA LEU A 31 4.61 -12.46 -9.30
C LEU A 31 3.38 -12.53 -10.20
N ALA A 32 2.28 -13.05 -9.67
CA ALA A 32 1.02 -13.13 -10.42
C ALA A 32 -0.16 -12.75 -9.53
N TYR A 33 -1.09 -11.96 -10.06
CA TYR A 33 -2.36 -11.63 -9.41
C TYR A 33 -3.48 -12.44 -10.06
N ARG A 34 -4.19 -13.24 -9.26
CA ARG A 34 -5.28 -14.10 -9.75
C ARG A 34 -4.87 -14.96 -10.97
N GLY A 35 -3.59 -15.36 -11.03
CA GLY A 35 -3.04 -16.19 -12.11
C GLY A 35 -2.58 -15.41 -13.35
N ILE A 36 -2.68 -14.08 -13.37
CA ILE A 36 -2.15 -13.23 -14.44
C ILE A 36 -0.78 -12.71 -14.03
N ASP A 37 0.22 -12.88 -14.89
CA ASP A 37 1.59 -12.41 -14.66
C ASP A 37 1.65 -10.90 -14.49
N ILE A 38 2.49 -10.45 -13.55
CA ILE A 38 2.59 -9.03 -13.21
C ILE A 38 3.09 -8.16 -14.38
N HIS A 39 3.95 -8.70 -15.25
CA HIS A 39 4.43 -7.97 -16.41
C HIS A 39 3.29 -7.69 -17.39
N GLU A 40 2.41 -8.68 -17.64
CA GLU A 40 1.22 -8.49 -18.47
C GLU A 40 0.30 -7.41 -17.87
N LEU A 41 0.08 -7.42 -16.57
CA LEU A 41 -0.73 -6.40 -15.90
C LEU A 41 -0.06 -5.03 -15.99
N ALA A 42 1.23 -4.93 -15.70
CA ALA A 42 1.97 -3.67 -15.75
C ALA A 42 2.02 -3.06 -17.15
N GLU A 43 2.12 -3.89 -18.20
CA GLU A 43 2.19 -3.40 -19.59
C GLU A 43 0.82 -3.03 -20.18
N ARG A 44 -0.22 -3.82 -19.88
CA ARG A 44 -1.48 -3.83 -20.64
C ARG A 44 -2.71 -3.43 -19.82
N SER A 45 -2.61 -3.34 -18.51
CA SER A 45 -3.73 -2.96 -17.65
C SER A 45 -3.56 -1.59 -17.04
N THR A 46 -4.62 -1.10 -16.41
CA THR A 46 -4.66 0.09 -15.55
C THR A 46 -4.81 -0.33 -14.08
N PHE A 47 -4.51 0.57 -13.16
CA PHE A 47 -4.71 0.32 -11.73
C PHE A 47 -6.17 -0.01 -11.41
N GLU A 48 -7.12 0.63 -12.06
CA GLU A 48 -8.54 0.34 -11.88
C GLU A 48 -8.91 -1.08 -12.34
N GLU A 49 -8.33 -1.57 -13.44
CA GLU A 49 -8.50 -2.96 -13.87
C GLU A 49 -7.87 -3.94 -12.89
N CYS A 50 -6.71 -3.59 -12.33
CA CYS A 50 -6.06 -4.37 -11.29
C CYS A 50 -6.90 -4.43 -10.01
N CYS A 51 -7.48 -3.32 -9.55
CA CYS A 51 -8.42 -3.29 -8.44
C CYS A 51 -9.60 -4.23 -8.68
N TYR A 52 -10.19 -4.16 -9.88
CA TYR A 52 -11.30 -5.04 -10.25
C TYR A 52 -10.89 -6.51 -10.21
N LEU A 53 -9.75 -6.85 -10.80
CA LEU A 53 -9.18 -8.21 -10.78
C LEU A 53 -9.02 -8.75 -9.35
N LEU A 54 -8.45 -7.95 -8.47
CA LEU A 54 -8.20 -8.37 -7.08
C LEU A 54 -9.50 -8.56 -6.30
N TRP A 55 -10.51 -7.69 -6.48
CA TRP A 55 -11.77 -7.75 -5.75
C TRP A 55 -12.74 -8.80 -6.30
N PHE A 56 -12.80 -8.96 -7.65
CA PHE A 56 -13.78 -9.83 -8.31
C PHE A 56 -13.20 -11.10 -8.94
N ALA A 57 -11.89 -11.33 -8.78
CA ALA A 57 -11.15 -12.49 -9.27
C ALA A 57 -11.15 -12.67 -10.80
N ARG A 58 -11.46 -11.62 -11.57
CA ARG A 58 -11.40 -11.56 -13.03
C ARG A 58 -11.21 -10.14 -13.52
N LEU A 59 -10.75 -9.97 -14.72
CA LEU A 59 -10.72 -8.65 -15.37
C LEU A 59 -12.14 -8.15 -15.69
N PRO A 60 -12.35 -6.82 -15.66
CA PRO A 60 -13.63 -6.22 -16.00
C PRO A 60 -13.88 -6.26 -17.50
N ASN A 61 -15.13 -6.32 -17.91
CA ASN A 61 -15.51 -5.86 -19.23
C ASN A 61 -15.54 -4.32 -19.28
N ARG A 62 -15.73 -3.74 -20.48
CA ARG A 62 -15.70 -2.28 -20.66
C ARG A 62 -16.72 -1.54 -19.78
N ALA A 63 -17.94 -2.04 -19.68
CA ALA A 63 -18.99 -1.39 -18.89
C ALA A 63 -18.69 -1.45 -17.38
N GLU A 64 -18.16 -2.57 -16.92
CA GLU A 64 -17.75 -2.76 -15.53
C GLU A 64 -16.56 -1.85 -15.14
N LEU A 65 -15.57 -1.73 -16.05
CA LEU A 65 -14.45 -0.82 -15.86
C LEU A 65 -14.89 0.63 -15.75
N GLU A 66 -15.73 1.09 -16.66
CA GLU A 66 -16.26 2.45 -16.62
C GLU A 66 -17.12 2.69 -15.36
N GLY A 67 -17.90 1.69 -14.94
CA GLY A 67 -18.64 1.72 -13.68
C GLY A 67 -17.73 1.86 -12.46
N LEU A 68 -16.63 1.09 -12.42
CA LEU A 68 -15.66 1.17 -11.33
C LEU A 68 -14.93 2.52 -11.30
N LYS A 69 -14.46 3.02 -12.46
CA LYS A 69 -13.84 4.35 -12.56
C LYS A 69 -14.76 5.45 -12.05
N LEU A 70 -16.04 5.40 -12.44
CA LEU A 70 -17.04 6.37 -11.98
C LEU A 70 -17.24 6.30 -10.45
N ASN A 71 -17.30 5.10 -9.89
CA ASN A 71 -17.47 4.92 -8.45
C ASN A 71 -16.22 5.41 -7.68
N LEU A 72 -15.02 5.06 -8.13
CA LEU A 72 -13.79 5.59 -7.55
C LEU A 72 -13.77 7.13 -7.58
N ALA A 73 -14.15 7.73 -8.73
CA ALA A 73 -14.18 9.19 -8.88
C ALA A 73 -15.21 9.88 -7.96
N ARG A 74 -16.35 9.24 -7.70
CA ARG A 74 -17.40 9.75 -6.80
C ARG A 74 -16.96 9.74 -5.34
N GLU A 75 -16.24 8.70 -4.93
CA GLU A 75 -15.83 8.47 -3.54
C GLU A 75 -14.55 9.24 -3.14
N ARG A 76 -13.91 9.99 -4.05
CA ARG A 76 -12.66 10.70 -3.78
C ARG A 76 -12.80 11.78 -2.71
N LYS A 77 -13.96 12.46 -2.62
CA LYS A 77 -14.10 13.64 -1.78
C LYS A 77 -14.12 13.28 -0.30
N LEU A 78 -13.29 13.97 0.48
CA LEU A 78 -13.27 13.88 1.94
C LEU A 78 -14.29 14.84 2.55
N ASP A 79 -14.84 14.48 3.72
CA ASP A 79 -15.59 15.41 4.54
C ASP A 79 -14.72 16.61 4.98
N ALA A 80 -15.33 17.77 5.11
CA ALA A 80 -14.63 18.99 5.52
C ALA A 80 -13.99 18.88 6.90
N SER A 81 -14.57 18.08 7.80
CA SER A 81 -14.03 17.80 9.13
C SER A 81 -12.74 16.99 9.07
N ILE A 82 -12.62 16.08 8.13
CA ILE A 82 -11.36 15.32 7.88
C ILE A 82 -10.27 16.29 7.40
N ILE A 83 -10.58 17.19 6.48
CA ILE A 83 -9.62 18.22 6.04
C ILE A 83 -9.23 19.14 7.21
N SER A 84 -10.17 19.47 8.09
CA SER A 84 -9.90 20.26 9.29
C SER A 84 -8.99 19.52 10.26
N LEU A 85 -9.21 18.21 10.44
CA LEU A 85 -8.36 17.35 11.28
C LEU A 85 -6.94 17.25 10.70
N LEU A 86 -6.79 17.09 9.39
CA LEU A 86 -5.49 17.12 8.71
C LEU A 86 -4.73 18.44 8.97
N ARG A 87 -5.42 19.58 8.97
CA ARG A 87 -4.82 20.91 9.25
C ARG A 87 -4.35 21.06 10.69
N GLN A 88 -4.95 20.33 11.64
CA GLN A 88 -4.56 20.32 13.04
C GLN A 88 -3.35 19.43 13.33
N ALA A 89 -3.00 18.52 12.41
CA ALA A 89 -1.83 17.68 12.57
C ALA A 89 -0.55 18.53 12.67
N PRO A 90 0.34 18.26 13.64
CA PRO A 90 1.61 18.96 13.75
C PRO A 90 2.42 18.84 12.45
N LYS A 91 2.99 19.95 11.95
CA LYS A 91 3.74 19.98 10.69
C LYS A 91 4.95 19.01 10.67
N HIS A 92 5.50 18.70 11.85
CA HIS A 92 6.60 17.78 12.01
C HIS A 92 6.15 16.30 12.19
N ALA A 93 4.84 16.05 12.25
CA ALA A 93 4.34 14.69 12.37
C ALA A 93 4.71 13.85 11.14
N LEU A 94 5.10 12.60 11.40
CA LEU A 94 5.41 11.66 10.31
C LEU A 94 4.17 11.41 9.45
N PRO A 95 4.28 11.47 8.12
CA PRO A 95 3.14 11.27 7.22
C PRO A 95 2.37 9.98 7.49
N MET A 96 3.06 8.89 7.80
CA MET A 96 2.43 7.60 8.13
C MET A 96 1.62 7.63 9.44
N ASP A 97 2.02 8.44 10.43
CA ASP A 97 1.24 8.61 11.67
C ASP A 97 -0.05 9.37 11.39
N VAL A 98 0.04 10.42 10.59
CA VAL A 98 -1.14 11.19 10.19
C VAL A 98 -2.07 10.33 9.36
N LEU A 99 -1.54 9.60 8.37
CA LEU A 99 -2.34 8.70 7.52
C LEU A 99 -3.09 7.67 8.37
N ARG A 100 -2.42 6.97 9.28
CA ARG A 100 -3.04 6.00 10.19
C ARG A 100 -4.18 6.62 11.00
N THR A 101 -3.96 7.80 11.56
CA THR A 101 -4.95 8.51 12.38
C THR A 101 -6.16 8.91 11.55
N ILE A 102 -5.93 9.45 10.36
CA ILE A 102 -7.01 9.90 9.48
C ILE A 102 -7.81 8.72 8.94
N VAL A 103 -7.17 7.63 8.55
CA VAL A 103 -7.88 6.43 8.06
C VAL A 103 -8.80 5.87 9.15
N SER A 104 -8.36 5.85 10.41
CA SER A 104 -9.23 5.51 11.53
C SER A 104 -10.41 6.48 11.65
N ALA A 105 -10.19 7.79 11.53
CA ALA A 105 -11.24 8.81 11.63
C ALA A 105 -12.24 8.78 10.47
N LEU A 106 -11.86 8.26 9.29
CA LEU A 106 -12.78 8.09 8.16
C LEU A 106 -13.98 7.20 8.51
N SER A 107 -13.84 6.28 9.46
CA SER A 107 -14.95 5.43 9.92
C SER A 107 -16.16 6.22 10.43
N PHE A 108 -15.94 7.39 11.02
CA PHE A 108 -17.03 8.25 11.53
C PHE A 108 -17.96 8.77 10.42
N TYR A 109 -17.48 8.78 9.19
CA TYR A 109 -18.18 9.32 8.02
C TYR A 109 -18.58 8.23 7.04
N ASP A 110 -18.35 6.94 7.37
CA ASP A 110 -18.77 5.84 6.53
C ASP A 110 -20.18 5.36 6.94
N PRO A 111 -21.21 5.58 6.11
CA PRO A 111 -22.57 5.16 6.42
C PRO A 111 -22.73 3.63 6.52
N GLU A 112 -21.77 2.88 5.98
CA GLU A 112 -21.77 1.42 5.95
C GLU A 112 -20.74 0.81 6.91
N GLU A 113 -20.18 1.59 7.85
CA GLU A 113 -19.12 1.15 8.76
C GLU A 113 -19.42 -0.20 9.41
N LYS A 114 -20.65 -0.40 9.89
CA LYS A 114 -21.10 -1.63 10.59
C LYS A 114 -21.61 -2.73 9.66
N VAL A 115 -21.70 -2.50 8.35
CA VAL A 115 -22.21 -3.47 7.39
C VAL A 115 -21.05 -4.29 6.85
N ASN A 116 -21.08 -5.62 7.01
CA ASN A 116 -19.98 -6.53 6.66
C ASN A 116 -20.35 -7.57 5.59
N ASP A 117 -21.39 -7.34 4.79
CA ASP A 117 -21.62 -8.17 3.62
C ASP A 117 -20.62 -7.89 2.49
N ALA A 118 -20.55 -8.80 1.52
CA ALA A 118 -19.56 -8.73 0.43
C ALA A 118 -19.71 -7.46 -0.42
N GLU A 119 -20.93 -7.03 -0.69
CA GLU A 119 -21.20 -5.84 -1.52
C GLU A 119 -20.81 -4.55 -0.79
N ALA A 120 -21.15 -4.42 0.49
CA ALA A 120 -20.76 -3.28 1.32
C ALA A 120 -19.23 -3.23 1.45
N ASN A 121 -18.57 -4.39 1.58
CA ASN A 121 -17.11 -4.45 1.65
C ASN A 121 -16.44 -3.98 0.35
N VAL A 122 -17.01 -4.29 -0.82
CA VAL A 122 -16.53 -3.74 -2.10
C VAL A 122 -16.72 -2.22 -2.13
N ARG A 123 -17.90 -1.70 -1.74
CA ARG A 123 -18.12 -0.23 -1.70
C ARG A 123 -17.16 0.48 -0.74
N LYS A 124 -16.91 -0.10 0.44
CA LYS A 124 -15.90 0.42 1.39
C LYS A 124 -14.48 0.36 0.83
N SER A 125 -14.13 -0.70 0.10
CA SER A 125 -12.83 -0.80 -0.58
C SER A 125 -12.65 0.29 -1.62
N ILE A 126 -13.68 0.57 -2.44
CA ILE A 126 -13.68 1.68 -3.41
C ILE A 126 -13.49 3.02 -2.70
N ARG A 127 -14.24 3.24 -1.61
CA ARG A 127 -14.19 4.48 -0.81
C ARG A 127 -12.81 4.68 -0.20
N LEU A 128 -12.28 3.70 0.51
CA LEU A 128 -10.96 3.77 1.14
C LEU A 128 -9.85 3.95 0.11
N THR A 129 -9.85 3.21 -1.00
CA THR A 129 -8.86 3.35 -2.07
C THR A 129 -8.84 4.79 -2.59
N SER A 130 -10.02 5.38 -2.81
CA SER A 130 -10.15 6.74 -3.33
C SER A 130 -9.76 7.80 -2.32
N GLN A 131 -10.20 7.66 -1.08
CA GLN A 131 -9.99 8.65 -0.02
C GLN A 131 -8.57 8.66 0.53
N ILE A 132 -7.92 7.51 0.66
CA ILE A 132 -6.52 7.39 1.11
C ILE A 132 -5.60 8.19 0.19
N ALA A 133 -5.77 8.10 -1.12
CA ALA A 133 -4.99 8.88 -2.07
C ALA A 133 -5.16 10.40 -1.82
N TYR A 134 -6.40 10.85 -1.59
CA TYR A 134 -6.65 12.26 -1.29
C TYR A 134 -6.08 12.68 0.07
N VAL A 135 -6.15 11.84 1.10
CA VAL A 135 -5.52 12.11 2.41
C VAL A 135 -4.03 12.37 2.26
N VAL A 136 -3.33 11.53 1.49
CA VAL A 136 -1.88 11.65 1.26
C VAL A 136 -1.55 12.96 0.55
N ALA A 137 -2.25 13.26 -0.56
CA ALA A 137 -2.02 14.48 -1.32
C ALA A 137 -2.37 15.74 -0.52
N ALA A 138 -3.50 15.74 0.21
CA ALA A 138 -3.94 16.85 1.03
C ALA A 138 -2.94 17.16 2.16
N TYR A 139 -2.47 16.11 2.85
CA TYR A 139 -1.50 16.29 3.93
C TYR A 139 -0.16 16.84 3.43
N ASP A 140 0.35 16.32 2.31
CA ASP A 140 1.59 16.85 1.72
C ASP A 140 1.48 18.35 1.40
N ARG A 141 0.35 18.76 0.84
CA ARG A 141 0.10 20.17 0.57
C ARG A 141 -0.01 21.01 1.84
N ILE A 142 -0.75 20.53 2.83
CA ILE A 142 -0.94 21.21 4.12
C ILE A 142 0.42 21.42 4.81
N ARG A 143 1.25 20.40 4.93
CA ARG A 143 2.56 20.51 5.59
C ARG A 143 3.51 21.46 4.87
N LYS A 144 3.35 21.61 3.54
CA LYS A 144 4.09 22.57 2.69
C LYS A 144 3.47 23.96 2.64
N GLY A 145 2.39 24.22 3.41
CA GLY A 145 1.71 25.49 3.44
C GLY A 145 0.91 25.82 2.18
N LYS A 146 0.59 24.81 1.36
CA LYS A 146 -0.18 24.93 0.12
C LYS A 146 -1.67 24.67 0.37
N SER A 147 -2.52 25.23 -0.50
CA SER A 147 -3.96 24.94 -0.49
C SER A 147 -4.22 23.49 -0.90
N VAL A 148 -5.17 22.86 -0.23
CA VAL A 148 -5.70 21.55 -0.65
C VAL A 148 -6.44 21.70 -1.97
N ILE A 149 -6.31 20.73 -2.86
CA ILE A 149 -6.95 20.72 -4.18
C ILE A 149 -8.04 19.66 -4.17
N ASP A 150 -9.25 20.06 -4.54
CA ASP A 150 -10.37 19.14 -4.69
C ASP A 150 -10.10 18.13 -5.84
N PRO A 151 -10.61 16.92 -5.74
CA PRO A 151 -10.43 15.91 -6.77
C PRO A 151 -11.14 16.28 -8.08
N ASP A 152 -10.50 16.00 -9.20
CA ASP A 152 -11.10 16.05 -10.52
C ASP A 152 -11.68 14.68 -10.90
N ARG A 153 -12.98 14.65 -11.18
CA ARG A 153 -13.69 13.41 -11.51
C ARG A 153 -13.42 12.88 -12.92
N SER A 154 -12.87 13.70 -13.79
CA SER A 154 -12.55 13.33 -15.16
C SER A 154 -11.23 12.57 -15.30
N LEU A 155 -10.36 12.68 -14.30
CA LEU A 155 -9.04 12.05 -14.31
C LEU A 155 -9.08 10.59 -13.80
N SER A 156 -8.16 9.76 -14.29
CA SER A 156 -7.88 8.44 -13.72
C SER A 156 -7.49 8.52 -12.24
N HIS A 157 -7.38 7.38 -11.55
CA HIS A 157 -6.95 7.38 -10.16
C HIS A 157 -5.53 7.94 -10.02
N ALA A 158 -4.59 7.48 -10.85
CA ALA A 158 -3.20 7.93 -10.84
C ALA A 158 -3.07 9.42 -11.22
N ALA A 159 -3.73 9.85 -12.31
CA ALA A 159 -3.69 11.23 -12.75
C ALA A 159 -4.28 12.19 -11.71
N ASN A 160 -5.40 11.82 -11.08
CA ASN A 160 -6.03 12.63 -10.05
C ASN A 160 -5.13 12.78 -8.81
N PHE A 161 -4.47 11.72 -8.37
CA PHE A 161 -3.53 11.80 -7.26
C PHE A 161 -2.39 12.78 -7.56
N LEU A 162 -1.75 12.65 -8.72
CA LEU A 162 -0.69 13.58 -9.15
C LEU A 162 -1.18 15.03 -9.26
N TYR A 163 -2.36 15.23 -9.82
CA TYR A 163 -3.00 16.55 -9.88
C TYR A 163 -3.20 17.14 -8.50
N GLN A 164 -3.76 16.39 -7.57
CA GLN A 164 -3.98 16.84 -6.20
C GLN A 164 -2.66 17.13 -5.46
N LEU A 165 -1.62 16.35 -5.72
CA LEU A 165 -0.30 16.52 -5.10
C LEU A 165 0.44 17.75 -5.64
N THR A 166 0.49 17.92 -6.95
CA THR A 166 1.30 18.94 -7.62
C THR A 166 0.53 20.24 -7.89
N GLY A 167 -0.76 20.15 -8.16
CA GLY A 167 -1.60 21.25 -8.64
C GLY A 167 -1.62 21.40 -10.16
N GLN A 168 -1.05 20.44 -10.88
CA GLN A 168 -0.98 20.45 -12.34
C GLN A 168 -1.47 19.12 -12.90
N ILE A 169 -2.14 19.16 -14.04
CA ILE A 169 -2.49 17.94 -14.78
C ILE A 169 -1.19 17.24 -15.18
N PRO A 170 -1.01 15.96 -14.82
CA PRO A 170 0.22 15.26 -15.14
C PRO A 170 0.37 15.02 -16.65
N SER A 171 1.61 14.83 -17.12
CA SER A 171 1.85 14.28 -18.44
C SER A 171 1.40 12.81 -18.51
N ALA A 172 1.10 12.32 -19.70
CA ALA A 172 0.74 10.92 -19.91
C ALA A 172 1.83 9.96 -19.39
N THR A 173 3.10 10.34 -19.51
CA THR A 173 4.23 9.55 -18.97
C THR A 173 4.20 9.50 -17.46
N ALA A 174 3.98 10.61 -16.78
CA ALA A 174 3.91 10.65 -15.31
C ALA A 174 2.68 9.88 -14.78
N GLU A 175 1.53 10.05 -15.42
CA GLU A 175 0.33 9.26 -15.11
C GLU A 175 0.60 7.76 -15.24
N ARG A 176 1.14 7.32 -16.39
CA ARG A 176 1.42 5.90 -16.64
C ARG A 176 2.47 5.34 -15.69
N ALA A 177 3.50 6.09 -15.36
CA ALA A 177 4.53 5.67 -14.40
C ALA A 177 3.93 5.41 -13.01
N LEU A 178 3.05 6.30 -12.52
CA LEU A 178 2.39 6.08 -11.24
C LEU A 178 1.37 4.94 -11.31
N ASP A 179 0.61 4.84 -12.40
CA ASP A 179 -0.35 3.76 -12.61
C ASP A 179 0.32 2.38 -12.53
N ILE A 180 1.45 2.21 -13.24
CA ILE A 180 2.27 0.99 -13.15
C ILE A 180 2.78 0.77 -11.72
N ALA A 181 3.27 1.80 -11.05
CA ALA A 181 3.74 1.69 -9.68
C ALA A 181 2.63 1.20 -8.74
N LEU A 182 1.41 1.68 -8.89
CA LEU A 182 0.25 1.24 -8.12
C LEU A 182 -0.10 -0.23 -8.41
N ILE A 183 -0.06 -0.66 -9.67
CA ILE A 183 -0.25 -2.07 -10.06
C ILE A 183 0.78 -2.97 -9.38
N LEU A 184 2.08 -2.60 -9.47
CA LEU A 184 3.17 -3.39 -8.91
C LEU A 184 3.14 -3.51 -7.38
N HIS A 185 2.45 -2.60 -6.70
CA HIS A 185 2.32 -2.56 -5.25
C HIS A 185 0.95 -3.00 -4.72
N ALA A 186 0.03 -3.42 -5.60
CA ALA A 186 -1.36 -3.66 -5.22
C ALA A 186 -1.54 -4.87 -4.30
N ASP A 187 -0.72 -5.92 -4.45
CA ASP A 187 -0.73 -7.08 -3.56
C ASP A 187 0.67 -7.70 -3.44
N HIS A 188 0.98 -8.30 -2.30
CA HIS A 188 2.23 -9.00 -2.04
C HIS A 188 2.00 -10.14 -1.04
N GLU A 189 0.98 -10.97 -1.28
CA GLU A 189 0.55 -12.09 -0.42
C GLU A 189 0.26 -11.67 1.03
N LEU A 190 0.63 -12.55 1.98
CA LEU A 190 0.43 -12.35 3.41
C LEU A 190 1.61 -11.62 4.05
N ASN A 191 1.96 -10.46 3.51
CA ASN A 191 2.92 -9.56 4.17
C ASN A 191 2.38 -9.12 5.55
N ALA A 192 3.25 -8.50 6.35
CA ALA A 192 2.91 -8.10 7.72
C ALA A 192 1.67 -7.19 7.81
N SER A 193 1.47 -6.29 6.85
CA SER A 193 0.29 -5.41 6.80
C SER A 193 -0.99 -6.20 6.51
N THR A 194 -0.95 -7.07 5.50
CA THR A 194 -2.09 -7.93 5.14
C THR A 194 -2.43 -8.87 6.29
N PHE A 195 -1.43 -9.44 6.96
CA PHE A 195 -1.65 -10.29 8.12
C PHE A 195 -2.30 -9.52 9.26
N ALA A 196 -1.80 -8.33 9.61
CA ALA A 196 -2.40 -7.47 10.64
C ALA A 196 -3.85 -7.10 10.32
N ALA A 197 -4.14 -6.70 9.07
CA ALA A 197 -5.51 -6.40 8.63
C ALA A 197 -6.43 -7.62 8.78
N ARG A 198 -5.97 -8.81 8.40
CA ARG A 198 -6.75 -10.05 8.48
C ARG A 198 -7.05 -10.45 9.91
N VAL A 199 -6.09 -10.27 10.85
CA VAL A 199 -6.32 -10.55 12.27
C VAL A 199 -7.43 -9.65 12.81
N VAL A 200 -7.41 -8.36 12.49
CA VAL A 200 -8.48 -7.43 12.92
C VAL A 200 -9.81 -7.78 12.24
N ALA A 201 -9.83 -8.01 10.94
CA ALA A 201 -11.03 -8.38 10.20
C ALA A 201 -11.65 -9.69 10.69
N ALA A 202 -10.83 -10.66 11.12
CA ALA A 202 -11.29 -11.95 11.66
C ALA A 202 -12.08 -11.80 12.97
N THR A 203 -11.93 -10.69 13.67
CA THR A 203 -12.75 -10.37 14.87
C THR A 203 -14.11 -9.75 14.52
N LEU A 204 -14.43 -9.61 13.24
CA LEU A 204 -15.59 -8.91 12.71
C LEU A 204 -15.57 -7.39 13.01
N SER A 205 -14.39 -6.83 13.26
CA SER A 205 -14.20 -5.39 13.31
C SER A 205 -14.40 -4.77 11.93
N ASP A 206 -14.61 -3.44 11.91
CA ASP A 206 -14.83 -2.69 10.68
C ASP A 206 -13.58 -2.64 9.77
N MET A 207 -13.78 -2.34 8.49
CA MET A 207 -12.71 -2.29 7.51
C MET A 207 -11.70 -1.17 7.78
N HIS A 208 -12.11 -0.03 8.32
CA HIS A 208 -11.22 1.08 8.65
C HIS A 208 -10.25 0.70 9.77
N SER A 209 -10.73 -0.03 10.79
CA SER A 209 -9.89 -0.60 11.84
C SER A 209 -8.87 -1.59 11.29
N ALA A 210 -9.28 -2.47 10.36
CA ALA A 210 -8.38 -3.43 9.73
C ALA A 210 -7.29 -2.72 8.89
N ILE A 211 -7.64 -1.72 8.09
CA ILE A 211 -6.69 -0.94 7.28
C ILE A 211 -5.81 -0.06 8.18
N THR A 212 -6.35 0.49 9.26
CA THR A 212 -5.56 1.24 10.27
C THR A 212 -4.46 0.36 10.88
N ALA A 213 -4.78 -0.89 11.22
CA ALA A 213 -3.80 -1.85 11.72
C ALA A 213 -2.74 -2.19 10.66
N ALA A 214 -3.15 -2.37 9.39
CA ALA A 214 -2.24 -2.59 8.27
C ALA A 214 -1.25 -1.42 8.09
N ILE A 215 -1.73 -0.17 8.14
CA ILE A 215 -0.89 1.03 8.05
C ILE A 215 0.07 1.10 9.25
N GLY A 216 -0.40 0.71 10.44
CA GLY A 216 0.44 0.60 11.63
C GLY A 216 1.59 -0.39 11.46
N ALA A 217 1.32 -1.55 10.89
CA ALA A 217 2.34 -2.54 10.56
C ALA A 217 3.27 -2.04 9.44
N LEU A 218 2.72 -1.42 8.38
CA LEU A 218 3.48 -0.89 7.26
C LEU A 218 4.49 0.18 7.68
N LYS A 219 4.14 1.01 8.66
CA LYS A 219 5.03 2.04 9.20
C LYS A 219 6.31 1.47 9.82
N GLY A 220 6.30 0.21 10.24
CA GLY A 220 7.45 -0.41 10.92
C GLY A 220 8.72 -0.39 10.07
N PRO A 221 9.89 -0.09 10.66
CA PRO A 221 11.17 0.01 9.92
C PRO A 221 11.60 -1.31 9.29
N LEU A 222 11.06 -2.43 9.75
CA LEU A 222 11.32 -3.77 9.19
C LEU A 222 10.35 -4.14 8.05
N HIS A 223 9.43 -3.25 7.66
CA HIS A 223 8.44 -3.52 6.62
C HIS A 223 8.41 -2.43 5.54
N GLY A 224 7.68 -1.35 5.72
CA GLY A 224 7.52 -0.28 4.71
C GLY A 224 8.72 0.63 4.51
N GLY A 225 9.69 0.61 5.40
CA GLY A 225 10.91 1.43 5.31
C GLY A 225 11.85 1.09 4.14
N ALA A 226 11.64 -0.05 3.46
CA ALA A 226 12.50 -0.44 2.34
C ALA A 226 12.42 0.54 1.15
N ASN A 227 11.21 1.01 0.82
CA ASN A 227 11.02 1.98 -0.28
C ASN A 227 11.66 3.34 0.02
N GLU A 228 11.56 3.81 1.26
CA GLU A 228 12.22 5.04 1.71
C GLU A 228 13.74 4.90 1.63
N ALA A 229 14.28 3.75 2.04
CA ALA A 229 15.72 3.49 1.97
C ALA A 229 16.23 3.41 0.53
N VAL A 230 15.45 2.83 -0.42
CA VAL A 230 15.78 2.86 -1.86
C VAL A 230 15.82 4.29 -2.36
N PHE A 231 14.82 5.11 -2.00
CA PHE A 231 14.77 6.50 -2.42
C PHE A 231 16.01 7.28 -1.96
N HIS A 232 16.44 7.11 -0.71
CA HIS A 232 17.67 7.74 -0.20
C HIS A 232 18.94 7.27 -0.91
N ILE A 233 19.00 6.01 -1.37
CA ILE A 233 20.11 5.54 -2.20
C ILE A 233 20.10 6.27 -3.54
N LEU A 234 18.94 6.39 -4.19
CA LEU A 234 18.83 7.12 -5.46
C LEU A 234 19.20 8.60 -5.31
N GLU A 235 18.74 9.27 -4.24
CA GLU A 235 19.16 10.66 -3.93
C GLU A 235 20.68 10.76 -3.72
N SER A 236 21.28 9.77 -3.04
CA SER A 236 22.72 9.75 -2.79
C SER A 236 23.53 9.54 -4.08
N ILE A 237 23.06 8.71 -4.99
CA ILE A 237 23.65 8.52 -6.32
C ILE A 237 23.60 9.82 -7.11
N ASP A 238 22.44 10.45 -7.16
CA ASP A 238 22.21 11.71 -7.88
C ASP A 238 23.11 12.83 -7.32
N ALA A 239 23.13 12.99 -6.01
CA ALA A 239 23.96 14.00 -5.33
C ALA A 239 25.47 13.78 -5.49
N SER A 240 25.91 12.52 -5.61
CA SER A 240 27.33 12.20 -5.78
C SER A 240 27.82 12.35 -7.22
N GLY A 241 26.93 12.31 -8.20
CA GLY A 241 27.26 12.26 -9.63
C GLY A 241 27.98 10.97 -10.04
N ALA A 242 28.00 9.96 -9.17
CA ALA A 242 28.65 8.68 -9.45
C ALA A 242 27.85 7.84 -10.44
N ASP A 243 28.53 6.96 -11.16
CA ASP A 243 27.86 5.91 -11.92
C ASP A 243 27.05 5.03 -10.97
N PRO A 244 25.75 4.79 -11.21
CA PRO A 244 24.90 4.01 -10.32
C PRO A 244 25.41 2.60 -10.05
N VAL A 245 26.02 1.96 -11.04
CA VAL A 245 26.54 0.58 -10.92
C VAL A 245 27.76 0.56 -10.00
N ASP A 246 28.66 1.52 -10.16
CA ASP A 246 29.85 1.62 -9.33
C ASP A 246 29.52 2.03 -7.89
N PHE A 247 28.54 2.89 -7.69
CA PHE A 247 28.03 3.25 -6.37
C PHE A 247 27.48 2.02 -5.64
N VAL A 248 26.62 1.24 -6.30
CA VAL A 248 26.03 0.01 -5.75
C VAL A 248 27.10 -1.05 -5.47
N LYS A 249 28.08 -1.23 -6.36
CA LYS A 249 29.24 -2.12 -6.12
C LYS A 249 30.03 -1.70 -4.89
N GLY A 250 30.24 -0.40 -4.71
CA GLY A 250 30.91 0.15 -3.53
C GLY A 250 30.15 -0.16 -2.23
N MET A 251 28.83 -0.03 -2.23
CA MET A 251 27.99 -0.43 -1.10
C MET A 251 28.11 -1.92 -0.78
N LEU A 252 28.08 -2.79 -1.81
CA LEU A 252 28.22 -4.23 -1.64
C LEU A 252 29.60 -4.62 -1.09
N ALA A 253 30.68 -3.96 -1.57
CA ALA A 253 32.04 -4.19 -1.08
C ALA A 253 32.18 -3.85 0.42
N GLN A 254 31.41 -2.86 0.91
CA GLN A 254 31.33 -2.49 2.31
C GLN A 254 30.35 -3.37 3.12
N LYS A 255 29.78 -4.41 2.51
CA LYS A 255 28.75 -5.29 3.11
C LYS A 255 27.48 -4.54 3.55
N ASN A 256 27.20 -3.37 2.98
CA ASN A 256 25.96 -2.67 3.20
C ASN A 256 24.79 -3.45 2.56
N LYS A 257 23.68 -3.54 3.26
CA LYS A 257 22.43 -4.08 2.68
C LYS A 257 21.88 -3.08 1.66
N ILE A 258 21.53 -3.57 0.49
CA ILE A 258 20.85 -2.76 -0.53
C ILE A 258 19.35 -3.08 -0.43
N PRO A 259 18.54 -2.16 0.07
CA PRO A 259 17.07 -2.32 0.07
C PRO A 259 16.58 -2.44 -1.37
N GLY A 260 15.57 -3.31 -1.58
CA GLY A 260 15.05 -3.57 -2.93
C GLY A 260 15.75 -4.71 -3.67
N ASP A 261 16.90 -5.20 -3.18
CA ASP A 261 17.43 -6.47 -3.68
C ASP A 261 16.54 -7.64 -3.22
N ARG A 262 16.26 -8.54 -4.17
CA ARG A 262 15.36 -9.67 -4.00
C ARG A 262 15.69 -10.57 -2.79
N LYS A 263 16.96 -10.75 -2.45
CA LYS A 263 17.39 -11.51 -1.27
C LYS A 263 17.15 -10.75 0.04
N SER A 264 17.31 -9.43 0.06
CA SER A 264 17.12 -8.60 1.26
C SER A 264 15.65 -8.35 1.56
N THR A 265 14.79 -8.22 0.54
CA THR A 265 13.34 -8.09 0.72
C THR A 265 12.69 -9.41 1.17
N ARG A 266 13.21 -10.56 0.73
CA ARG A 266 12.73 -11.86 1.16
C ARG A 266 12.98 -12.16 2.64
N LEU A 267 14.09 -11.69 3.21
CA LEU A 267 14.39 -11.81 4.65
C LEU A 267 13.53 -10.89 5.54
N ASN A 268 12.97 -9.80 4.98
CA ASN A 268 12.23 -8.82 5.76
C ASN A 268 10.70 -8.96 5.67
N SER A 269 10.14 -9.69 4.69
CA SER A 269 8.70 -9.57 4.43
C SER A 269 7.82 -10.61 5.12
N SER A 270 8.32 -11.78 5.51
CA SER A 270 7.45 -12.77 6.15
C SER A 270 8.10 -13.60 7.28
N HIS A 271 9.39 -13.94 7.19
CA HIS A 271 9.99 -14.89 8.14
C HIS A 271 10.61 -14.24 9.40
N GLU A 272 11.25 -13.07 9.29
CA GLU A 272 11.89 -12.41 10.44
C GLU A 272 10.89 -11.68 11.36
N PHE A 273 9.79 -11.18 10.81
CA PHE A 273 8.81 -10.43 11.60
C PHE A 273 8.04 -11.33 12.57
N VAL A 274 7.65 -12.51 12.10
CA VAL A 274 6.88 -13.47 12.91
C VAL A 274 7.76 -14.17 13.96
N SER A 275 9.06 -14.36 13.67
CA SER A 275 10.00 -14.96 14.62
C SER A 275 10.40 -14.05 15.78
N ARG A 276 10.16 -12.73 15.66
CA ARG A 276 10.48 -11.73 16.71
C ARG A 276 9.30 -11.26 17.56
N MET A 277 8.08 -11.76 17.29
CA MET A 277 6.97 -11.49 18.20
C MET A 277 7.25 -12.15 19.57
N PRO A 278 7.16 -11.41 20.68
CA PRO A 278 7.28 -12.01 22.01
C PRO A 278 6.20 -13.07 22.20
N SER A 279 6.57 -14.21 22.74
CA SER A 279 5.66 -15.34 23.03
C SER A 279 4.71 -15.09 24.19
N SER A 280 4.46 -13.83 24.53
CA SER A 280 3.55 -13.41 25.60
C SER A 280 2.64 -12.30 25.10
N ALA A 281 1.56 -12.70 24.49
CA ALA A 281 0.31 -11.96 24.43
C ALA A 281 -0.84 -12.96 24.49
#